data_f450727a7ea39123de0d4bf49e2c9f31
#
_entry.id   f450727a7ea39123de0d4bf49e2c9f31
#
_cell.length_a   1.000
_cell.length_b   1.000
_cell.length_c   1.000
_cell.angle_alpha   90.00
_cell.angle_beta   90.00
_cell.angle_gamma   90.00
#
_symmetry.space_group_name_H-M   'P 1'
#
loop_
_entity.id
_entity.type
_entity.pdbx_description
1 polymer ?
#
loop_
_entity_poly.entity_id
_entity_poly.type
_entity_poly.pdbx_seq_one_letter_code
_entity_poly.pdbx_strand_id
1 'polypeptide(L)'
;RVIRLTNVTTPTLAIYKPAASLDTAAAIIIAPGGAHNILAYDLEGTEVATWFNSIGVTAIVLKYTVPGRAFDKARVWLSAAQDGQRAVSLVRSRAKEIGVDPDRIGIMGFSAGCTPLLHSSLGAERLYTATDKHDKVSFRPSFAAPIYIGYNADRMTIPKDCPPFFMVVTHDDKDRGVSVAKLYIMLKEAGVSAEMHVYESGGHGYGLRPTNQPVTTWPARMEDWMRYKGLLKN
;
A
#
# COMPACT_ATOMS: atom_id res chain seq x y z
N ARG A 1 -16.15 12.38 10.15
CA ARG A 1 -16.30 12.75 8.72
C ARG A 1 -15.03 12.30 8.02
N VAL A 2 -15.12 11.85 6.74
CA VAL A 2 -13.98 11.44 5.91
C VAL A 2 -13.90 12.38 4.71
N ILE A 3 -12.70 12.89 4.42
CA ILE A 3 -12.43 13.67 3.20
C ILE A 3 -12.36 12.70 2.02
N ARG A 4 -13.24 12.90 1.04
CA ARG A 4 -13.32 12.08 -0.17
C ARG A 4 -12.88 12.89 -1.37
N LEU A 5 -11.77 12.50 -2.01
CA LEU A 5 -11.35 13.10 -3.27
C LEU A 5 -11.89 12.26 -4.43
N THR A 6 -12.33 12.92 -5.48
CA THR A 6 -12.78 12.31 -6.73
C THR A 6 -12.30 13.11 -7.92
N ASN A 7 -12.57 12.64 -9.14
CA ASN A 7 -12.16 13.28 -10.39
C ASN A 7 -10.64 13.54 -10.48
N VAL A 8 -9.86 12.62 -9.96
CA VAL A 8 -8.40 12.64 -10.09
C VAL A 8 -8.03 12.17 -11.50
N THR A 9 -7.73 13.09 -12.38
CA THR A 9 -7.31 12.82 -13.77
C THR A 9 -5.79 12.82 -13.93
N THR A 10 -5.09 13.46 -13.01
CA THR A 10 -3.63 13.53 -12.95
C THR A 10 -3.16 12.99 -11.60
N PRO A 11 -2.54 11.81 -11.55
CA PRO A 11 -2.00 11.25 -10.31
C PRO A 11 -0.88 12.12 -9.74
N THR A 12 -0.81 12.19 -8.41
CA THR A 12 0.26 12.93 -7.72
C THR A 12 0.74 12.18 -6.48
N LEU A 13 1.97 12.50 -6.07
CA LEU A 13 2.59 12.01 -4.84
C LEU A 13 2.77 13.19 -3.87
N ALA A 14 2.19 13.10 -2.68
CA ALA A 14 2.42 14.05 -1.58
C ALA A 14 3.39 13.44 -0.58
N ILE A 15 4.56 14.06 -0.39
CA ILE A 15 5.65 13.55 0.44
C ILE A 15 5.58 14.19 1.82
N TYR A 16 5.54 13.38 2.86
CA TYR A 16 5.55 13.73 4.27
C TYR A 16 6.81 13.14 4.91
N LYS A 17 7.68 13.99 5.43
CA LYS A 17 8.94 13.57 6.05
C LYS A 17 8.81 13.52 7.57
N PRO A 18 9.46 12.54 8.22
CA PRO A 18 9.61 12.53 9.66
C PRO A 18 10.54 13.67 10.13
N ALA A 19 10.56 13.94 11.42
CA ALA A 19 11.60 14.77 12.01
C ALA A 19 12.99 14.16 11.74
N ALA A 20 13.99 14.98 11.42
CA ALA A 20 15.33 14.50 11.03
C ALA A 20 15.98 13.57 12.08
N SER A 21 15.70 13.78 13.36
CA SER A 21 16.20 12.93 14.46
C SER A 21 15.62 11.50 14.43
N LEU A 22 14.42 11.33 13.87
CA LEU A 22 13.73 10.03 13.77
C LEU A 22 14.00 9.33 12.43
N ASP A 23 14.39 10.07 11.40
CA ASP A 23 14.46 9.57 10.02
C ASP A 23 15.28 8.29 9.90
N THR A 24 14.61 7.24 9.42
CA THR A 24 15.18 5.91 9.19
C THR A 24 15.67 5.70 7.77
N ALA A 25 15.47 6.66 6.89
CA ALA A 25 15.59 6.57 5.43
C ALA A 25 14.65 5.54 4.78
N ALA A 26 13.79 4.84 5.53
CA ALA A 26 12.73 4.02 4.94
C ALA A 26 11.59 4.90 4.43
N ALA A 27 10.92 4.43 3.38
CA ALA A 27 9.74 5.10 2.82
C ALA A 27 8.59 4.13 2.59
N ILE A 28 7.37 4.67 2.64
CA ILE A 28 6.18 3.91 2.29
C ILE A 28 5.24 4.75 1.41
N ILE A 29 4.83 4.18 0.29
CA ILE A 29 3.80 4.74 -0.58
C ILE A 29 2.45 4.27 -0.04
N ILE A 30 1.52 5.20 0.20
CA ILE A 30 0.21 4.93 0.79
C ILE A 30 -0.85 5.17 -0.27
N ALA A 31 -1.62 4.14 -0.59
CA ALA A 31 -2.72 4.17 -1.54
C ALA A 31 -4.07 4.07 -0.80
N PRO A 32 -4.81 5.18 -0.64
CA PRO A 32 -6.12 5.17 0.01
C PRO A 32 -7.14 4.31 -0.74
N GLY A 33 -8.14 3.77 -0.02
CA GLY A 33 -9.27 3.09 -0.60
C GLY A 33 -10.36 4.04 -1.11
N GLY A 34 -11.49 3.47 -1.51
CA GLY A 34 -12.65 4.23 -2.00
C GLY A 34 -13.32 3.60 -3.23
N ALA A 35 -13.24 2.28 -3.36
CA ALA A 35 -13.91 1.47 -4.40
C ALA A 35 -13.63 1.93 -5.85
N HIS A 36 -12.45 2.51 -6.11
CA HIS A 36 -12.05 3.13 -7.39
C HIS A 36 -12.92 4.31 -7.85
N ASN A 37 -13.76 4.84 -6.99
CA ASN A 37 -14.63 6.01 -7.26
C ASN A 37 -14.14 7.27 -6.57
N ILE A 38 -13.60 7.13 -5.37
CA ILE A 38 -13.05 8.21 -4.56
C ILE A 38 -11.74 7.74 -3.88
N LEU A 39 -11.06 8.66 -3.23
CA LEU A 39 -10.00 8.36 -2.27
C LEU A 39 -10.44 8.83 -0.87
N ALA A 40 -10.41 7.94 0.11
CA ALA A 40 -10.62 8.27 1.52
C ALA A 40 -9.34 8.95 2.08
N TYR A 41 -9.12 10.19 1.63
CA TYR A 41 -7.80 10.82 1.59
C TYR A 41 -7.20 11.15 2.95
N ASP A 42 -8.02 11.55 3.92
CA ASP A 42 -7.55 11.77 5.31
C ASP A 42 -7.40 10.44 6.06
N LEU A 43 -8.47 9.66 6.13
CA LEU A 43 -8.57 8.42 6.92
C LEU A 43 -7.50 7.39 6.55
N GLU A 44 -7.27 7.19 5.25
CA GLU A 44 -6.39 6.14 4.70
C GLU A 44 -5.17 6.73 3.96
N GLY A 45 -4.95 8.02 4.11
CA GLY A 45 -3.84 8.75 3.50
C GLY A 45 -3.08 9.61 4.50
N THR A 46 -3.54 10.84 4.78
CA THR A 46 -2.77 11.79 5.56
C THR A 46 -2.65 11.43 7.06
N GLU A 47 -3.67 10.82 7.66
CA GLU A 47 -3.59 10.31 9.04
C GLU A 47 -2.57 9.17 9.15
N VAL A 48 -2.55 8.29 8.15
CA VAL A 48 -1.56 7.20 8.04
C VAL A 48 -0.15 7.76 7.84
N ALA A 49 0.00 8.79 6.99
CA ALA A 49 1.27 9.46 6.77
C ALA A 49 1.82 10.08 8.06
N THR A 50 0.97 10.72 8.85
CA THR A 50 1.35 11.29 10.14
C THR A 50 1.86 10.21 11.10
N TRP A 51 1.19 9.06 11.15
CA TRP A 51 1.62 7.95 11.99
C TRP A 51 2.98 7.39 11.55
N PHE A 52 3.20 7.14 10.25
CA PHE A 52 4.50 6.69 9.75
C PHE A 52 5.62 7.69 10.05
N ASN A 53 5.34 8.99 9.95
CA ASN A 53 6.32 10.01 10.32
C ASN A 53 6.68 9.93 11.81
N SER A 54 5.75 9.61 12.69
CA SER A 54 6.01 9.48 14.14
C SER A 54 6.96 8.34 14.49
N ILE A 55 7.06 7.32 13.62
CA ILE A 55 7.99 6.19 13.76
C ILE A 55 9.21 6.28 12.83
N GLY A 56 9.44 7.45 12.23
CA GLY A 56 10.66 7.75 11.45
C GLY A 56 10.64 7.33 10.00
N VAL A 57 9.48 7.02 9.42
CA VAL A 57 9.34 6.60 8.02
C VAL A 57 8.83 7.76 7.17
N THR A 58 9.48 8.02 6.03
CA THR A 58 8.95 8.95 5.02
C THR A 58 7.69 8.37 4.40
N ALA A 59 6.56 9.05 4.54
CA ALA A 59 5.29 8.64 3.98
C ALA A 59 4.99 9.40 2.69
N ILE A 60 4.47 8.70 1.68
CA ILE A 60 4.20 9.25 0.35
C ILE A 60 2.77 8.88 -0.05
N VAL A 61 1.85 9.81 0.09
CA VAL A 61 0.44 9.57 -0.23
C VAL A 61 0.23 9.64 -1.75
N LEU A 62 -0.21 8.52 -2.32
CA LEU A 62 -0.54 8.41 -3.72
C LEU A 62 -1.99 8.81 -3.95
N LYS A 63 -2.19 9.93 -4.62
CA LYS A 63 -3.48 10.34 -5.18
C LYS A 63 -3.57 9.75 -6.59
N TYR A 64 -4.06 8.52 -6.70
CA TYR A 64 -4.19 7.81 -7.98
C TYR A 64 -5.49 8.15 -8.71
N THR A 65 -5.58 7.78 -9.98
CA THR A 65 -6.71 8.07 -10.88
C THR A 65 -8.00 7.46 -10.35
N VAL A 66 -9.01 8.32 -10.06
CA VAL A 66 -10.37 7.94 -9.67
C VAL A 66 -11.38 8.97 -10.22
N PRO A 67 -12.59 8.55 -10.65
CA PRO A 67 -12.95 7.15 -10.90
C PRO A 67 -12.02 6.55 -11.95
N GLY A 68 -11.91 5.21 -11.93
CA GLY A 68 -11.13 4.50 -12.96
C GLY A 68 -11.54 4.96 -14.36
N ARG A 69 -10.57 5.09 -15.28
CA ARG A 69 -10.80 5.70 -16.60
C ARG A 69 -11.96 5.03 -17.33
N ALA A 70 -12.94 5.85 -17.72
CA ALA A 70 -14.25 5.42 -18.18
C ALA A 70 -14.27 4.63 -19.52
N PHE A 71 -13.16 4.65 -20.28
CA PHE A 71 -13.07 3.94 -21.55
C PHE A 71 -12.88 2.41 -21.40
N ASP A 72 -12.64 1.92 -20.19
CA ASP A 72 -12.54 0.48 -19.91
C ASP A 72 -13.33 0.14 -18.63
N LYS A 73 -14.65 0.07 -18.77
CA LYS A 73 -15.54 -0.31 -17.66
C LYS A 73 -15.27 -1.71 -17.11
N ALA A 74 -14.68 -2.60 -17.90
CA ALA A 74 -14.32 -3.95 -17.48
C ALA A 74 -13.05 -3.97 -16.62
N ARG A 75 -12.20 -2.92 -16.72
CA ARG A 75 -10.92 -2.83 -16.02
C ARG A 75 -10.77 -1.49 -15.29
N VAL A 76 -11.77 -1.10 -14.51
CA VAL A 76 -11.75 0.14 -13.70
C VAL A 76 -10.53 0.23 -12.76
N TRP A 77 -9.93 -0.91 -12.46
CA TRP A 77 -8.73 -1.06 -11.64
C TRP A 77 -7.43 -0.70 -12.36
N LEU A 78 -7.40 -0.72 -13.71
CA LEU A 78 -6.17 -0.65 -14.51
C LEU A 78 -5.40 0.66 -14.29
N SER A 79 -6.09 1.80 -14.28
CA SER A 79 -5.43 3.10 -14.04
C SER A 79 -4.75 3.13 -12.68
N ALA A 80 -5.42 2.66 -11.63
CA ALA A 80 -4.86 2.60 -10.28
C ALA A 80 -3.63 1.69 -10.21
N ALA A 81 -3.66 0.55 -10.91
CA ALA A 81 -2.53 -0.38 -11.00
C ALA A 81 -1.32 0.26 -11.72
N GLN A 82 -1.56 0.93 -12.84
CA GLN A 82 -0.53 1.67 -13.60
C GLN A 82 0.09 2.78 -12.75
N ASP A 83 -0.75 3.56 -12.07
CA ASP A 83 -0.31 4.66 -11.19
C ASP A 83 0.52 4.13 -10.01
N GLY A 84 0.18 2.97 -9.45
CA GLY A 84 0.95 2.30 -8.41
C GLY A 84 2.35 1.89 -8.87
N GLN A 85 2.44 1.20 -10.00
CA GLN A 85 3.73 0.81 -10.58
C GLN A 85 4.60 2.04 -10.91
N ARG A 86 3.98 3.08 -11.47
CA ARG A 86 4.67 4.33 -11.76
C ARG A 86 5.14 5.03 -10.49
N ALA A 87 4.33 5.05 -9.45
CA ALA A 87 4.68 5.66 -8.16
C ALA A 87 5.93 5.01 -7.55
N VAL A 88 6.00 3.67 -7.50
CA VAL A 88 7.18 2.96 -6.98
C VAL A 88 8.43 3.28 -7.81
N SER A 89 8.35 3.21 -9.14
CA SER A 89 9.48 3.55 -10.02
C SER A 89 9.93 5.00 -9.82
N LEU A 90 8.99 5.95 -9.75
CA LEU A 90 9.30 7.36 -9.61
C LEU A 90 9.97 7.66 -8.27
N VAL A 91 9.45 7.13 -7.16
CA VAL A 91 10.04 7.30 -5.83
C VAL A 91 11.44 6.69 -5.78
N ARG A 92 11.62 5.46 -6.29
CA ARG A 92 12.93 4.79 -6.31
C ARG A 92 13.95 5.55 -7.15
N SER A 93 13.59 6.02 -8.32
CA SER A 93 14.50 6.76 -9.19
C SER A 93 14.90 8.13 -8.64
N ARG A 94 14.09 8.69 -7.74
CA ARG A 94 14.31 9.98 -7.06
C ARG A 94 14.69 9.81 -5.58
N ALA A 95 15.06 8.59 -5.16
CA ALA A 95 15.31 8.27 -3.76
C ALA A 95 16.34 9.21 -3.12
N LYS A 96 17.44 9.51 -3.81
CA LYS A 96 18.46 10.47 -3.34
C LYS A 96 17.90 11.88 -3.14
N GLU A 97 17.07 12.36 -4.06
CA GLU A 97 16.44 13.69 -3.98
C GLU A 97 15.43 13.75 -2.81
N ILE A 98 14.68 12.68 -2.63
CA ILE A 98 13.71 12.55 -1.54
C ILE A 98 14.42 12.33 -0.20
N GLY A 99 15.66 11.83 -0.18
CA GLY A 99 16.42 11.50 1.02
C GLY A 99 15.98 10.17 1.64
N VAL A 100 15.70 9.15 0.80
CA VAL A 100 15.32 7.81 1.23
C VAL A 100 16.21 6.76 0.61
N ASP A 101 16.25 5.58 1.20
CA ASP A 101 16.97 4.42 0.67
C ASP A 101 16.13 3.73 -0.45
N PRO A 102 16.63 3.60 -1.68
CA PRO A 102 15.90 2.98 -2.79
C PRO A 102 15.53 1.51 -2.54
N ASP A 103 16.23 0.83 -1.63
CA ASP A 103 15.98 -0.58 -1.29
C ASP A 103 15.06 -0.75 -0.08
N ARG A 104 14.56 0.38 0.50
CA ARG A 104 13.68 0.41 1.67
C ARG A 104 12.37 1.15 1.40
N ILE A 105 11.85 0.99 0.17
CA ILE A 105 10.60 1.63 -0.30
C ILE A 105 9.47 0.59 -0.31
N GLY A 106 8.53 0.71 0.60
CA GLY A 106 7.33 -0.12 0.66
C GLY A 106 6.11 0.52 -0.01
N ILE A 107 5.05 -0.27 -0.09
CA ILE A 107 3.72 0.19 -0.49
C ILE A 107 2.66 -0.36 0.47
N MET A 108 1.76 0.51 0.90
CA MET A 108 0.57 0.16 1.69
C MET A 108 -0.67 0.51 0.88
N GLY A 109 -1.68 -0.35 0.97
CA GLY A 109 -2.95 -0.11 0.32
C GLY A 109 -4.12 -0.44 1.23
N PHE A 110 -5.15 0.36 1.17
CA PHE A 110 -6.39 0.18 1.91
C PHE A 110 -7.53 -0.17 0.96
N SER A 111 -8.26 -1.26 1.19
CA SER A 111 -9.42 -1.62 0.37
C SER A 111 -9.09 -1.63 -1.13
N ALA A 112 -9.74 -0.79 -1.95
CA ALA A 112 -9.42 -0.62 -3.37
C ALA A 112 -7.99 -0.11 -3.62
N GLY A 113 -7.36 0.57 -2.66
CA GLY A 113 -5.95 0.96 -2.70
C GLY A 113 -4.98 -0.22 -2.67
N CYS A 114 -5.45 -1.42 -2.34
CA CYS A 114 -4.66 -2.64 -2.53
C CYS A 114 -4.44 -3.01 -4.00
N THR A 115 -5.20 -2.45 -4.94
CA THR A 115 -4.98 -2.67 -6.38
C THR A 115 -3.61 -2.15 -6.83
N PRO A 116 -3.24 -0.86 -6.65
CA PRO A 116 -1.89 -0.39 -6.95
C PRO A 116 -0.81 -1.19 -6.20
N LEU A 117 -1.05 -1.58 -4.95
CA LEU A 117 -0.13 -2.40 -4.16
C LEU A 117 0.07 -3.79 -4.80
N LEU A 118 -0.99 -4.53 -5.06
CA LEU A 118 -0.90 -5.90 -5.56
C LEU A 118 -0.25 -5.96 -6.94
N HIS A 119 -0.62 -5.06 -7.85
CA HIS A 119 -0.02 -5.01 -9.18
C HIS A 119 1.45 -4.54 -9.17
N SER A 120 1.86 -3.74 -8.20
CA SER A 120 3.28 -3.42 -8.01
C SER A 120 4.05 -4.58 -7.37
N SER A 121 3.42 -5.32 -6.45
CA SER A 121 4.08 -6.38 -5.67
C SER A 121 4.04 -7.75 -6.35
N LEU A 122 2.99 -8.07 -7.10
CA LEU A 122 2.76 -9.38 -7.72
C LEU A 122 2.73 -9.33 -9.25
N GLY A 123 2.61 -8.16 -9.88
CA GLY A 123 2.54 -8.03 -11.32
C GLY A 123 3.80 -8.57 -12.00
N ALA A 124 3.64 -9.40 -13.05
CA ALA A 124 4.77 -9.95 -13.79
C ALA A 124 5.49 -8.89 -14.64
N GLU A 125 4.74 -7.90 -15.12
CA GLU A 125 5.22 -6.88 -16.04
C GLU A 125 4.59 -5.50 -15.76
N ARG A 126 5.16 -4.49 -16.39
CA ARG A 126 4.64 -3.13 -16.35
C ARG A 126 3.36 -3.04 -17.19
N LEU A 127 2.31 -2.50 -16.60
CA LEU A 127 0.97 -2.38 -17.22
C LEU A 127 0.81 -1.16 -18.15
N TYR A 128 1.88 -0.44 -18.40
CA TYR A 128 1.91 0.69 -19.33
C TYR A 128 3.27 0.76 -20.05
N THR A 129 3.30 1.39 -21.21
CA THR A 129 4.55 1.64 -21.92
C THR A 129 5.43 2.63 -21.16
N ALA A 130 6.70 2.29 -20.96
CA ALA A 130 7.66 3.19 -20.31
C ALA A 130 7.69 4.56 -21.00
N THR A 131 7.59 5.63 -20.20
CA THR A 131 7.45 7.00 -20.71
C THR A 131 8.73 7.82 -20.61
N ASP A 132 9.60 7.51 -19.64
CA ASP A 132 10.82 8.26 -19.39
C ASP A 132 11.90 7.45 -18.64
N LYS A 133 12.97 8.14 -18.22
CA LYS A 133 14.10 7.52 -17.49
C LYS A 133 13.71 6.90 -16.14
N HIS A 134 12.64 7.38 -15.52
CA HIS A 134 12.18 6.87 -14.20
C HIS A 134 11.56 5.49 -14.33
N ASP A 135 11.11 5.09 -15.50
CA ASP A 135 10.57 3.75 -15.77
C ASP A 135 11.67 2.69 -16.03
N LYS A 136 12.94 3.09 -16.08
CA LYS A 136 14.07 2.15 -16.21
C LYS A 136 14.40 1.41 -14.93
N VAL A 137 13.90 1.89 -13.77
CA VAL A 137 14.08 1.22 -12.49
C VAL A 137 12.87 0.32 -12.15
N SER A 138 13.07 -0.62 -11.23
CA SER A 138 12.03 -1.57 -10.83
C SER A 138 10.82 -0.85 -10.23
N PHE A 139 9.63 -1.32 -10.61
CA PHE A 139 8.36 -0.96 -9.97
C PHE A 139 8.00 -1.88 -8.80
N ARG A 140 8.88 -2.86 -8.45
CA ARG A 140 8.68 -3.78 -7.32
C ARG A 140 9.00 -3.06 -6.01
N PRO A 141 8.07 -2.99 -5.04
CA PRO A 141 8.38 -2.42 -3.73
C PRO A 141 9.30 -3.36 -2.93
N SER A 142 9.95 -2.85 -1.90
CA SER A 142 10.80 -3.63 -0.99
C SER A 142 9.98 -4.38 0.07
N PHE A 143 8.76 -3.92 0.34
CA PHE A 143 7.76 -4.59 1.18
C PHE A 143 6.35 -4.10 0.84
N ALA A 144 5.33 -4.89 1.21
CA ALA A 144 3.93 -4.61 0.91
C ALA A 144 3.03 -4.81 2.13
N ALA A 145 2.10 -3.87 2.35
CA ALA A 145 1.18 -3.91 3.49
C ALA A 145 -0.29 -3.70 3.05
N PRO A 146 -0.97 -4.75 2.55
CA PRO A 146 -2.40 -4.65 2.24
C PRO A 146 -3.26 -4.72 3.51
N ILE A 147 -4.14 -3.74 3.65
CA ILE A 147 -5.08 -3.62 4.76
C ILE A 147 -6.50 -3.81 4.21
N TYR A 148 -7.26 -4.74 4.76
CA TYR A 148 -8.62 -5.12 4.32
C TYR A 148 -8.79 -5.14 2.79
N ILE A 149 -8.09 -6.03 2.12
CA ILE A 149 -7.98 -6.11 0.66
C ILE A 149 -9.34 -5.99 -0.02
N GLY A 150 -9.50 -4.97 -0.87
CA GLY A 150 -10.71 -4.77 -1.69
C GLY A 150 -10.72 -5.54 -3.01
N TYR A 151 -9.63 -6.24 -3.31
CA TYR A 151 -9.39 -6.94 -4.57
C TYR A 151 -9.05 -8.41 -4.33
N ASN A 152 -9.49 -9.29 -5.21
CA ASN A 152 -9.21 -10.72 -5.08
C ASN A 152 -7.86 -11.05 -5.76
N ALA A 153 -6.86 -11.46 -4.96
CA ALA A 153 -5.51 -11.77 -5.43
C ALA A 153 -5.36 -13.21 -5.96
N ASP A 154 -6.39 -14.07 -5.85
CA ASP A 154 -6.32 -15.49 -6.19
C ASP A 154 -6.10 -15.78 -7.69
N ARG A 155 -6.21 -14.77 -8.56
CA ARG A 155 -5.88 -14.85 -9.99
C ARG A 155 -4.47 -14.36 -10.34
N MET A 156 -3.70 -13.94 -9.35
CA MET A 156 -2.32 -13.48 -9.52
C MET A 156 -1.35 -14.63 -9.22
N THR A 157 -0.19 -14.57 -9.83
CA THR A 157 0.93 -15.49 -9.51
C THR A 157 1.92 -14.79 -8.61
N ILE A 158 2.59 -15.55 -7.74
CA ILE A 158 3.64 -15.00 -6.88
C ILE A 158 4.97 -15.01 -7.67
N PRO A 159 5.55 -13.85 -7.99
CA PRO A 159 6.82 -13.78 -8.73
C PRO A 159 8.00 -14.17 -7.80
N LYS A 160 9.12 -14.56 -8.40
CA LYS A 160 10.33 -14.96 -7.66
C LYS A 160 10.92 -13.84 -6.80
N ASP A 161 10.75 -12.59 -7.25
CA ASP A 161 11.20 -11.37 -6.57
C ASP A 161 10.09 -10.72 -5.72
N CYS A 162 9.12 -11.51 -5.30
CA CYS A 162 8.01 -11.05 -4.46
C CYS A 162 8.53 -10.48 -3.14
N PRO A 163 8.14 -9.25 -2.75
CA PRO A 163 8.55 -8.67 -1.49
C PRO A 163 7.87 -9.34 -0.28
N PRO A 164 8.37 -9.16 0.95
CA PRO A 164 7.66 -9.57 2.16
C PRO A 164 6.35 -8.78 2.35
N PHE A 165 5.37 -9.44 2.98
CA PHE A 165 4.04 -8.90 3.21
C PHE A 165 3.69 -8.79 4.69
N PHE A 166 3.00 -7.69 5.06
CA PHE A 166 2.29 -7.53 6.33
C PHE A 166 0.80 -7.28 6.04
N MET A 167 -0.10 -8.10 6.58
CA MET A 167 -1.51 -8.09 6.20
C MET A 167 -2.42 -7.95 7.42
N VAL A 168 -3.48 -7.14 7.28
CA VAL A 168 -4.49 -6.94 8.33
C VAL A 168 -5.90 -7.02 7.76
N VAL A 169 -6.78 -7.70 8.47
CA VAL A 169 -8.21 -7.79 8.16
C VAL A 169 -8.99 -8.06 9.42
N THR A 170 -10.30 -7.81 9.40
CA THR A 170 -11.22 -8.26 10.46
C THR A 170 -12.11 -9.41 9.98
N HIS A 171 -12.50 -10.29 10.88
CA HIS A 171 -13.37 -11.44 10.58
C HIS A 171 -14.76 -10.99 10.12
N ASP A 172 -15.28 -9.91 10.70
CA ASP A 172 -16.58 -9.34 10.39
C ASP A 172 -16.63 -8.48 9.10
N ASP A 173 -15.52 -8.37 8.36
CA ASP A 173 -15.46 -7.68 7.05
C ASP A 173 -15.84 -8.61 5.91
N LYS A 174 -17.05 -9.12 5.92
CA LYS A 174 -17.63 -9.99 4.88
C LYS A 174 -16.62 -11.09 4.45
N ASP A 175 -16.35 -11.19 3.15
CA ASP A 175 -15.44 -12.17 2.54
C ASP A 175 -13.96 -11.72 2.51
N ARG A 176 -13.63 -10.53 3.06
CA ARG A 176 -12.26 -9.98 3.00
C ARG A 176 -11.27 -10.83 3.79
N GLY A 177 -11.71 -11.38 4.93
CA GLY A 177 -10.90 -12.33 5.70
C GLY A 177 -10.46 -13.53 4.87
N VAL A 178 -11.37 -14.08 4.06
CA VAL A 178 -11.07 -15.19 3.15
C VAL A 178 -10.09 -14.77 2.06
N SER A 179 -10.25 -13.57 1.48
CA SER A 179 -9.34 -13.05 0.44
C SER A 179 -7.91 -12.86 0.96
N VAL A 180 -7.75 -12.32 2.17
CA VAL A 180 -6.44 -12.14 2.82
C VAL A 180 -5.82 -13.49 3.16
N ALA A 181 -6.61 -14.45 3.68
CA ALA A 181 -6.13 -15.79 4.01
C ALA A 181 -5.63 -16.55 2.76
N LYS A 182 -6.35 -16.45 1.64
CA LYS A 182 -5.91 -17.03 0.36
C LYS A 182 -4.58 -16.43 -0.10
N LEU A 183 -4.43 -15.12 -0.04
CA LEU A 183 -3.16 -14.47 -0.38
C LEU A 183 -2.03 -14.96 0.54
N TYR A 184 -2.28 -15.07 1.85
CA TYR A 184 -1.30 -15.61 2.80
C TYR A 184 -0.86 -17.04 2.43
N ILE A 185 -1.80 -17.91 2.08
CA ILE A 185 -1.50 -19.29 1.67
C ILE A 185 -0.62 -19.29 0.42
N MET A 186 -0.97 -18.50 -0.61
CA MET A 186 -0.17 -18.39 -1.83
C MET A 186 1.27 -17.91 -1.56
N LEU A 187 1.43 -16.89 -0.70
CA LEU A 187 2.75 -16.39 -0.29
C LEU A 187 3.53 -17.45 0.48
N LYS A 188 2.88 -18.16 1.41
CA LYS A 188 3.49 -19.25 2.20
C LYS A 188 3.97 -20.39 1.31
N GLU A 189 3.16 -20.83 0.35
CA GLU A 189 3.50 -21.90 -0.60
C GLU A 189 4.66 -21.48 -1.52
N ALA A 190 4.75 -20.20 -1.88
CA ALA A 190 5.85 -19.64 -2.65
C ALA A 190 7.13 -19.35 -1.83
N GLY A 191 7.13 -19.61 -0.51
CA GLY A 191 8.27 -19.34 0.37
C GLY A 191 8.51 -17.87 0.66
N VAL A 192 7.54 -17.00 0.39
CA VAL A 192 7.62 -15.55 0.64
C VAL A 192 7.33 -15.26 2.12
N SER A 193 8.16 -14.41 2.74
CA SER A 193 7.94 -13.95 4.11
C SER A 193 6.64 -13.15 4.22
N ALA A 194 5.74 -13.58 5.09
CA ALA A 194 4.46 -12.92 5.29
C ALA A 194 4.00 -13.01 6.75
N GLU A 195 3.41 -11.92 7.24
CA GLU A 195 2.73 -11.85 8.53
C GLU A 195 1.27 -11.42 8.31
N MET A 196 0.32 -12.08 9.00
CA MET A 196 -1.10 -11.81 8.83
C MET A 196 -1.78 -11.70 10.20
N HIS A 197 -2.56 -10.65 10.38
CA HIS A 197 -3.41 -10.42 11.55
C HIS A 197 -4.88 -10.43 11.14
N VAL A 198 -5.66 -11.31 11.78
CA VAL A 198 -7.11 -11.37 11.65
C VAL A 198 -7.71 -11.02 13.00
N TYR A 199 -8.32 -9.85 13.10
CA TYR A 199 -9.03 -9.42 14.29
C TYR A 199 -10.50 -9.87 14.22
N GLU A 200 -11.13 -10.17 15.36
CA GLU A 200 -12.51 -10.65 15.38
C GLU A 200 -13.48 -9.59 14.84
N SER A 201 -13.27 -8.32 15.21
CA SER A 201 -14.17 -7.23 14.87
C SER A 201 -13.48 -5.93 14.54
N GLY A 202 -14.18 -5.08 13.77
CA GLY A 202 -13.71 -3.78 13.29
C GLY A 202 -14.38 -3.36 11.98
N GLY A 203 -15.01 -4.29 11.27
CA GLY A 203 -15.66 -4.03 9.98
C GLY A 203 -14.66 -3.65 8.90
N HIS A 204 -15.11 -2.81 7.97
CA HIS A 204 -14.32 -2.32 6.83
C HIS A 204 -14.04 -0.82 6.95
N GLY A 205 -12.86 -0.37 6.51
CA GLY A 205 -12.57 1.07 6.43
C GLY A 205 -12.25 1.72 7.77
N TYR A 206 -11.63 1.00 8.70
CA TYR A 206 -11.27 1.52 10.02
C TYR A 206 -10.07 2.49 9.99
N GLY A 207 -9.18 2.41 8.99
CA GLY A 207 -7.97 3.24 8.94
C GLY A 207 -7.12 3.11 10.20
N LEU A 208 -6.71 4.25 10.77
CA LEU A 208 -5.96 4.34 12.03
C LEU A 208 -6.78 4.94 13.19
N ARG A 209 -8.02 5.36 12.93
CA ARG A 209 -8.81 6.04 13.96
C ARG A 209 -9.11 5.09 15.10
N PRO A 210 -8.81 5.48 16.36
CA PRO A 210 -9.05 4.63 17.52
C PRO A 210 -10.54 4.25 17.63
N THR A 211 -10.78 2.99 17.94
CA THR A 211 -12.09 2.46 18.25
C THR A 211 -11.99 1.63 19.54
N ASN A 212 -13.11 1.18 20.08
CA ASN A 212 -13.13 0.20 21.17
C ASN A 212 -13.01 -1.26 20.69
N GLN A 213 -12.73 -1.46 19.39
CA GLN A 213 -12.57 -2.78 18.78
C GLN A 213 -11.11 -3.25 18.83
N PRO A 214 -10.84 -4.57 18.86
CA PRO A 214 -9.48 -5.12 18.93
C PRO A 214 -8.57 -4.64 17.78
N VAL A 215 -9.14 -4.39 16.60
CA VAL A 215 -8.40 -3.94 15.42
C VAL A 215 -7.65 -2.63 15.63
N THR A 216 -8.04 -1.80 16.60
CA THR A 216 -7.36 -0.53 16.92
C THR A 216 -5.86 -0.71 17.24
N THR A 217 -5.42 -1.94 17.54
CA THR A 217 -4.02 -2.26 17.90
C THR A 217 -3.14 -2.62 16.70
N TRP A 218 -3.69 -2.69 15.48
CA TRP A 218 -2.93 -3.14 14.32
C TRP A 218 -1.71 -2.25 13.96
N PRO A 219 -1.71 -0.92 14.20
CA PRO A 219 -0.54 -0.11 13.90
C PRO A 219 0.69 -0.52 14.71
N ALA A 220 0.49 -0.90 15.99
CA ALA A 220 1.59 -1.41 16.83
C ALA A 220 2.17 -2.71 16.27
N ARG A 221 1.33 -3.61 15.71
CA ARG A 221 1.82 -4.84 15.05
C ARG A 221 2.63 -4.52 13.78
N MET A 222 2.21 -3.52 13.02
CA MET A 222 2.98 -3.05 11.86
C MET A 222 4.33 -2.49 12.27
N GLU A 223 4.38 -1.70 13.34
CA GLU A 223 5.64 -1.15 13.87
C GLU A 223 6.58 -2.26 14.32
N ASP A 224 6.09 -3.25 15.08
CA ASP A 224 6.87 -4.42 15.53
C ASP A 224 7.44 -5.18 14.32
N TRP A 225 6.62 -5.42 13.31
CA TRP A 225 7.05 -6.09 12.08
C TRP A 225 8.11 -5.28 11.33
N MET A 226 7.95 -3.97 11.22
CA MET A 226 8.95 -3.11 10.58
C MET A 226 10.28 -3.09 11.33
N ARG A 227 10.26 -3.11 12.69
CA ARG A 227 11.48 -3.27 13.50
C ARG A 227 12.15 -4.61 13.23
N TYR A 228 11.39 -5.70 13.26
CA TYR A 228 11.89 -7.05 12.94
C TYR A 228 12.53 -7.13 11.54
N LYS A 229 12.00 -6.39 10.57
CA LYS A 229 12.55 -6.29 9.21
C LYS A 229 13.74 -5.32 9.08
N GLY A 230 14.16 -4.67 10.15
CA GLY A 230 15.24 -3.68 10.13
C GLY A 230 14.89 -2.39 9.38
N LEU A 231 13.60 -2.10 9.22
CA LEU A 231 13.12 -0.88 8.54
C LEU A 231 13.06 0.33 9.47
N LEU A 232 13.05 0.13 10.79
CA LEU A 232 13.09 1.19 11.79
C LEU A 232 14.43 1.18 12.52
N LYS A 233 14.78 2.32 13.13
CA LYS A 233 15.90 2.38 14.10
C LYS A 233 15.51 1.60 15.36
N ASN A 234 16.47 0.92 15.96
CA ASN A 234 16.33 0.27 17.27
C ASN A 234 16.27 1.31 18.37
#